data_44812b95f712aa6dfacda0198ecd7748
#
_entry.id   44812b95f712aa6dfacda0198ecd7748
#
_cell.length_a   1.000
_cell.length_b   1.000
_cell.length_c   1.000
_cell.angle_alpha   90.00
_cell.angle_beta   90.00
_cell.angle_gamma   90.00
#
_symmetry.space_group_name_H-M   'P 1'
#
loop_
_entity.id
_entity.type
_entity.pdbx_description
1 polymer ?
#
loop_
_entity_poly.entity_id
_entity_poly.type
_entity_poly.pdbx_seq_one_letter_code
_entity_poly.pdbx_strand_id
1 'polypeptide(L)'
;MTANQFPIAKRWMMVIGLSFIICHLSFSEAQAQPKKSRVQQMQQSQQQQKKQTTSSQGMTRRMQMSYPVALDMPEDVVWRRDIYREINLNDDANAGLYYPVQPQGKQLNLFTYIFKLAQNNYIPIYEYSVANDGNDDFSDAAKVKLKTVLDDRHIFYEEQDGKLKVDNSDIPSAEVMKYYLKESAYYDQSNATFHIKPLALCPIMMREHDFGGEATQYPLFWVKYSDLEPFLSR
;
A
#
# COMPACT_ATOMS: atom_id res chain seq x y z
N MET A 1 -24.40 -21.26 -56.44
CA MET A 1 -23.04 -21.72 -56.72
C MET A 1 -22.39 -20.82 -57.75
N THR A 2 -21.67 -19.78 -57.34
CA THR A 2 -20.77 -19.02 -58.24
C THR A 2 -19.66 -18.49 -57.39
N ALA A 3 -18.49 -19.16 -57.50
CA ALA A 3 -17.26 -18.76 -56.88
C ALA A 3 -16.66 -17.56 -57.62
N ASN A 4 -16.45 -16.48 -56.91
CA ASN A 4 -15.82 -15.27 -57.43
C ASN A 4 -14.32 -15.45 -57.37
N GLN A 5 -13.70 -15.83 -58.49
CA GLN A 5 -12.24 -15.88 -58.67
C GLN A 5 -11.74 -14.48 -58.99
N PHE A 6 -10.98 -13.87 -58.08
CA PHE A 6 -10.24 -12.68 -58.38
C PHE A 6 -8.94 -13.07 -59.08
N PRO A 7 -8.55 -12.43 -60.19
CA PRO A 7 -7.33 -12.78 -60.94
C PRO A 7 -6.04 -12.42 -60.18
N ILE A 8 -5.17 -13.40 -60.11
CA ILE A 8 -3.86 -13.39 -59.41
C ILE A 8 -2.98 -12.19 -59.73
N ALA A 9 -3.14 -11.60 -60.93
CA ALA A 9 -2.37 -10.44 -61.38
C ALA A 9 -2.53 -9.18 -60.52
N LYS A 10 -3.69 -8.94 -59.91
CA LYS A 10 -3.91 -7.76 -59.06
C LYS A 10 -3.25 -7.86 -57.67
N ARG A 11 -2.98 -9.08 -57.19
CA ARG A 11 -2.31 -9.28 -55.90
C ARG A 11 -0.80 -8.95 -55.96
N TRP A 12 -0.18 -9.18 -57.09
CA TRP A 12 1.26 -8.88 -57.27
C TRP A 12 1.55 -7.40 -57.37
N MET A 13 0.64 -6.61 -57.98
CA MET A 13 0.81 -5.16 -58.04
C MET A 13 0.71 -4.48 -56.67
N MET A 14 -0.12 -4.99 -55.76
CA MET A 14 -0.20 -4.43 -54.41
C MET A 14 1.07 -4.72 -53.58
N VAL A 15 1.68 -5.89 -53.75
CA VAL A 15 2.90 -6.26 -53.00
C VAL A 15 4.11 -5.43 -53.48
N ILE A 16 4.19 -5.15 -54.80
CA ILE A 16 5.26 -4.32 -55.37
C ILE A 16 5.11 -2.85 -54.96
N GLY A 17 3.88 -2.33 -54.89
CA GLY A 17 3.59 -0.98 -54.43
C GLY A 17 3.95 -0.73 -52.95
N LEU A 18 3.70 -1.73 -52.07
CA LEU A 18 4.05 -1.62 -50.66
C LEU A 18 5.58 -1.69 -50.44
N SER A 19 6.30 -2.47 -51.24
CA SER A 19 7.76 -2.58 -51.15
C SER A 19 8.48 -1.27 -51.53
N PHE A 20 7.93 -0.49 -52.48
CA PHE A 20 8.50 0.81 -52.82
C PHE A 20 8.27 1.91 -51.79
N ILE A 21 7.15 1.85 -51.06
CA ILE A 21 6.87 2.81 -49.99
C ILE A 21 7.79 2.58 -48.79
N ILE A 22 8.15 1.33 -48.48
CA ILE A 22 9.06 1.01 -47.38
C ILE A 22 10.51 1.42 -47.68
N CYS A 23 10.91 1.42 -48.97
CA CYS A 23 12.27 1.79 -49.36
C CYS A 23 12.51 3.31 -49.34
N HIS A 24 11.46 4.16 -49.42
CA HIS A 24 11.60 5.62 -49.35
C HIS A 24 11.63 6.19 -47.92
N LEU A 25 11.34 5.38 -46.89
CA LEU A 25 11.35 5.80 -45.46
C LEU A 25 12.69 5.53 -44.77
N SER A 26 13.67 4.93 -45.41
CA SER A 26 14.96 4.59 -44.80
C SER A 26 16.12 5.55 -45.19
N PHE A 27 15.85 6.69 -45.81
CA PHE A 27 16.83 7.74 -46.03
C PHE A 27 16.52 8.95 -45.13
N SER A 28 16.63 8.78 -43.81
CA SER A 28 16.75 9.91 -42.91
C SER A 28 18.24 10.16 -42.70
N GLU A 29 18.70 11.28 -43.20
CA GLU A 29 20.02 11.85 -42.95
C GLU A 29 20.35 11.76 -41.48
N ALA A 30 21.48 11.13 -41.17
CA ALA A 30 22.12 11.23 -39.86
C ALA A 30 22.58 12.69 -39.67
N GLN A 31 21.67 13.56 -39.25
CA GLN A 31 22.05 14.87 -38.72
C GLN A 31 22.77 14.62 -37.39
N ALA A 32 24.06 14.88 -37.39
CA ALA A 32 24.89 14.92 -36.20
C ALA A 32 24.24 15.88 -35.18
N GLN A 33 23.65 15.33 -34.11
CA GLN A 33 23.10 16.13 -33.02
C GLN A 33 24.24 16.99 -32.43
N PRO A 34 24.07 18.29 -32.30
CA PRO A 34 25.06 19.14 -31.66
C PRO A 34 25.28 18.65 -30.23
N LYS A 35 26.53 18.38 -29.82
CA LYS A 35 26.90 18.02 -28.45
C LYS A 35 26.34 19.08 -27.49
N LYS A 36 25.31 18.71 -26.72
CA LYS A 36 24.72 19.59 -25.72
C LYS A 36 25.80 20.07 -24.76
N SER A 37 25.87 21.36 -24.52
CA SER A 37 26.84 21.95 -23.63
C SER A 37 26.73 21.37 -22.21
N ARG A 38 27.84 21.29 -21.48
CA ARG A 38 27.89 20.78 -20.09
C ARG A 38 26.86 21.45 -19.16
N VAL A 39 26.51 22.70 -19.46
CA VAL A 39 25.49 23.48 -18.74
C VAL A 39 24.07 22.94 -19.01
N GLN A 40 23.77 22.55 -20.28
CA GLN A 40 22.48 21.97 -20.62
C GLN A 40 22.31 20.55 -20.05
N GLN A 41 23.39 19.77 -19.92
CA GLN A 41 23.36 18.47 -19.22
C GLN A 41 23.14 18.64 -17.71
N MET A 42 23.76 19.63 -17.09
CA MET A 42 23.52 19.96 -15.66
C MET A 42 22.09 20.44 -15.41
N GLN A 43 21.52 21.23 -16.31
CA GLN A 43 20.12 21.68 -16.18
C GLN A 43 19.12 20.54 -16.39
N GLN A 44 19.42 19.58 -17.29
CA GLN A 44 18.58 18.40 -17.46
C GLN A 44 18.66 17.43 -16.28
N SER A 45 19.84 17.24 -15.68
CA SER A 45 19.99 16.44 -14.48
C SER A 45 19.31 17.08 -13.26
N GLN A 46 19.36 18.42 -13.13
CA GLN A 46 18.61 19.13 -12.08
C GLN A 46 17.09 19.10 -12.30
N GLN A 47 16.61 19.08 -13.54
CA GLN A 47 15.19 18.92 -13.85
C GLN A 47 14.71 17.48 -13.64
N GLN A 48 15.56 16.48 -13.87
CA GLN A 48 15.25 15.08 -13.55
C GLN A 48 15.26 14.81 -12.05
N GLN A 49 16.19 15.39 -11.31
CA GLN A 49 16.14 15.35 -9.82
C GLN A 49 14.91 16.08 -9.27
N LYS A 50 14.50 17.20 -9.87
CA LYS A 50 13.27 17.89 -9.48
C LYS A 50 11.99 17.10 -9.80
N LYS A 51 12.00 16.23 -10.80
CA LYS A 51 10.86 15.33 -11.12
C LYS A 51 10.79 14.09 -10.22
N GLN A 52 11.92 13.61 -9.71
CA GLN A 52 11.94 12.51 -8.74
C GLN A 52 11.54 12.95 -7.32
N THR A 53 11.69 14.23 -6.98
CA THR A 53 11.21 14.78 -5.71
C THR A 53 9.72 15.10 -5.68
N THR A 54 8.98 14.91 -6.79
CA THR A 54 7.54 15.20 -6.86
C THR A 54 6.63 14.01 -6.56
N SER A 55 7.15 12.83 -6.22
CA SER A 55 6.33 11.71 -5.74
C SER A 55 5.92 11.84 -4.26
N SER A 56 6.44 12.83 -3.55
CA SER A 56 5.98 13.21 -2.20
C SER A 56 4.87 14.26 -2.21
N GLN A 57 4.13 14.39 -3.33
CA GLN A 57 2.99 15.33 -3.44
C GLN A 57 1.79 14.84 -2.61
N GLY A 58 1.79 15.16 -1.35
CA GLY A 58 0.72 14.88 -0.40
C GLY A 58 1.17 15.01 1.05
N MET A 59 2.46 14.88 1.32
CA MET A 59 2.99 15.06 2.67
C MET A 59 3.34 16.52 2.92
N THR A 60 2.79 17.11 3.98
CA THR A 60 3.23 18.44 4.42
C THR A 60 4.69 18.36 4.88
N ARG A 61 5.43 19.48 4.77
CA ARG A 61 6.83 19.57 5.23
C ARG A 61 7.00 19.14 6.71
N ARG A 62 5.99 19.37 7.53
CA ARG A 62 5.95 18.94 8.93
C ARG A 62 5.87 17.41 9.05
N MET A 63 5.09 16.75 8.20
CA MET A 63 4.99 15.29 8.17
C MET A 63 6.27 14.63 7.65
N GLN A 64 6.90 15.21 6.62
CA GLN A 64 8.20 14.75 6.14
C GLN A 64 9.28 14.83 7.23
N MET A 65 9.21 15.80 8.13
CA MET A 65 10.11 15.91 9.29
C MET A 65 9.71 14.95 10.43
N SER A 66 8.42 14.66 10.59
CA SER A 66 7.92 13.79 11.67
C SER A 66 7.99 12.31 11.33
N TYR A 67 7.99 11.96 10.04
CA TYR A 67 8.00 10.57 9.56
C TYR A 67 9.10 10.31 8.52
N PRO A 68 10.37 10.58 8.84
CA PRO A 68 11.47 10.30 7.89
C PRO A 68 11.60 8.81 7.54
N VAL A 69 10.95 7.94 8.33
CA VAL A 69 10.97 6.49 8.21
C VAL A 69 10.09 5.97 7.07
N ALA A 70 9.11 6.76 6.61
CA ALA A 70 8.24 6.40 5.48
C ALA A 70 8.97 6.45 4.12
N LEU A 71 10.17 7.00 4.07
CA LEU A 71 11.01 7.00 2.88
C LEU A 71 11.54 5.60 2.57
N ASP A 72 11.81 5.34 1.29
CA ASP A 72 12.46 4.09 0.88
C ASP A 72 13.75 3.84 1.66
N MET A 73 14.03 2.56 1.92
CA MET A 73 15.26 2.23 2.62
C MET A 73 16.47 2.62 1.77
N PRO A 74 17.50 3.25 2.36
CA PRO A 74 18.73 3.56 1.65
C PRO A 74 19.42 2.29 1.18
N GLU A 75 20.17 2.38 0.08
CA GLU A 75 20.87 1.24 -0.53
C GLU A 75 21.99 0.70 0.38
N ASP A 76 22.52 1.52 1.31
CA ASP A 76 23.66 1.20 2.17
C ASP A 76 23.26 0.58 3.52
N VAL A 77 22.22 -0.24 3.56
CA VAL A 77 21.81 -0.96 4.77
C VAL A 77 22.68 -2.20 4.96
N VAL A 78 23.56 -2.16 5.97
CA VAL A 78 24.46 -3.28 6.33
C VAL A 78 23.86 -4.22 7.37
N TRP A 79 22.87 -3.79 8.10
CA TRP A 79 22.19 -4.59 9.11
C TRP A 79 20.71 -4.23 9.15
N ARG A 80 19.86 -5.25 9.19
CA ARG A 80 18.41 -5.13 9.28
C ARG A 80 17.83 -6.26 10.12
N ARG A 81 16.82 -5.93 10.96
CA ARG A 81 15.96 -6.91 11.64
C ARG A 81 14.51 -6.45 11.63
N ASP A 82 13.62 -7.38 11.41
CA ASP A 82 12.20 -7.17 11.67
C ASP A 82 11.95 -7.44 13.15
N ILE A 83 11.25 -6.51 13.80
CA ILE A 83 10.87 -6.58 15.21
C ILE A 83 9.36 -6.44 15.33
N TYR A 84 8.79 -7.10 16.33
CA TYR A 84 7.38 -6.99 16.66
C TYR A 84 7.25 -6.26 18.00
N ARG A 85 6.37 -5.28 18.03
CA ARG A 85 6.05 -4.51 19.22
C ARG A 85 4.55 -4.51 19.44
N GLU A 86 4.14 -4.60 20.71
CA GLU A 86 2.77 -4.43 21.13
C GLU A 86 2.53 -2.98 21.54
N ILE A 87 1.46 -2.37 21.03
CA ILE A 87 0.97 -1.07 21.46
C ILE A 87 -0.29 -1.32 22.26
N ASN A 88 -0.24 -1.04 23.57
CA ASN A 88 -1.38 -1.18 24.47
C ASN A 88 -2.18 0.13 24.47
N LEU A 89 -3.47 0.07 24.12
CA LEU A 89 -4.34 1.23 24.04
C LEU A 89 -4.87 1.67 25.41
N ASN A 90 -4.68 0.87 26.45
CA ASN A 90 -5.01 1.26 27.83
C ASN A 90 -3.98 2.23 28.42
N ASP A 91 -2.83 2.40 27.77
CA ASP A 91 -1.82 3.36 28.21
C ASP A 91 -2.25 4.77 27.83
N ASP A 92 -2.17 5.71 28.76
CA ASP A 92 -2.56 7.11 28.55
C ASP A 92 -1.84 7.75 27.36
N ALA A 93 -0.59 7.36 27.11
CA ALA A 93 0.21 7.82 25.96
C ALA A 93 -0.42 7.45 24.61
N ASN A 94 -1.22 6.37 24.55
CA ASN A 94 -1.86 5.85 23.38
C ASN A 94 -3.36 6.20 23.29
N ALA A 95 -3.90 6.97 24.23
CA ALA A 95 -5.31 7.35 24.29
C ALA A 95 -5.83 7.99 22.98
N GLY A 96 -4.99 8.75 22.28
CA GLY A 96 -5.32 9.33 20.99
C GLY A 96 -5.57 8.33 19.85
N LEU A 97 -5.10 7.09 19.99
CA LEU A 97 -5.35 6.01 19.02
C LEU A 97 -6.68 5.29 19.32
N TYR A 98 -7.12 5.30 20.59
CA TYR A 98 -8.30 4.61 21.08
C TYR A 98 -9.57 5.47 21.06
N TYR A 99 -9.46 6.75 21.41
CA TYR A 99 -10.61 7.65 21.47
C TYR A 99 -10.80 8.47 20.19
N PRO A 100 -12.05 8.76 19.80
CA PRO A 100 -13.32 8.35 20.43
C PRO A 100 -13.66 6.90 20.06
N VAL A 101 -14.15 6.12 21.02
CA VAL A 101 -14.56 4.72 20.82
C VAL A 101 -15.67 4.63 19.77
N GLN A 102 -16.65 5.54 19.84
CA GLN A 102 -17.68 5.69 18.82
C GLN A 102 -17.42 6.95 17.98
N PRO A 103 -17.66 6.92 16.67
CA PRO A 103 -17.49 8.08 15.80
C PRO A 103 -18.21 9.33 16.32
N GLN A 104 -17.51 10.45 16.43
CA GLN A 104 -18.07 11.74 16.84
C GLN A 104 -17.86 12.77 15.72
N GLY A 105 -18.89 12.96 14.89
CA GLY A 105 -18.80 13.82 13.73
C GLY A 105 -17.76 13.30 12.73
N LYS A 106 -16.65 14.02 12.58
CA LYS A 106 -15.53 13.61 11.70
C LYS A 106 -14.39 12.89 12.45
N GLN A 107 -14.48 12.82 13.77
CA GLN A 107 -13.44 12.18 14.58
C GLN A 107 -13.69 10.68 14.65
N LEU A 108 -12.65 9.92 14.35
CA LEU A 108 -12.61 8.45 14.38
C LEU A 108 -11.35 8.03 15.14
N ASN A 109 -11.42 6.90 15.87
CA ASN A 109 -10.21 6.26 16.35
C ASN A 109 -9.49 5.54 15.20
N LEU A 110 -8.25 5.12 15.45
CA LEU A 110 -7.41 4.51 14.42
C LEU A 110 -8.05 3.21 13.89
N PHE A 111 -8.60 2.35 14.75
CA PHE A 111 -9.22 1.10 14.32
C PHE A 111 -10.43 1.34 13.42
N THR A 112 -11.37 2.18 13.85
CA THR A 112 -12.56 2.52 13.05
C THR A 112 -12.17 3.10 11.69
N TYR A 113 -11.11 3.91 11.65
CA TYR A 113 -10.61 4.49 10.40
C TYR A 113 -10.07 3.41 9.47
N ILE A 114 -9.16 2.54 9.95
CA ILE A 114 -8.62 1.41 9.19
C ILE A 114 -9.75 0.48 8.71
N PHE A 115 -10.69 0.15 9.59
CA PHE A 115 -11.82 -0.71 9.29
C PHE A 115 -12.68 -0.15 8.13
N LYS A 116 -13.00 1.14 8.16
CA LYS A 116 -13.74 1.81 7.08
C LYS A 116 -12.97 1.85 5.77
N LEU A 117 -11.66 2.04 5.80
CA LEU A 117 -10.83 1.95 4.60
C LEU A 117 -10.87 0.54 4.00
N ALA A 118 -10.77 -0.50 4.83
CA ALA A 118 -10.86 -1.89 4.40
C ALA A 118 -12.27 -2.24 3.89
N GLN A 119 -13.33 -1.78 4.57
CA GLN A 119 -14.73 -1.97 4.16
C GLN A 119 -15.01 -1.40 2.76
N ASN A 120 -14.43 -0.24 2.45
CA ASN A 120 -14.57 0.40 1.15
C ASN A 120 -13.53 -0.09 0.11
N ASN A 121 -12.72 -1.10 0.43
CA ASN A 121 -11.65 -1.62 -0.41
C ASN A 121 -10.60 -0.57 -0.83
N TYR A 122 -10.38 0.46 -0.01
CA TYR A 122 -9.32 1.45 -0.26
C TYR A 122 -7.94 0.92 0.08
N ILE A 123 -7.86 -0.01 1.03
CA ILE A 123 -6.62 -0.67 1.45
C ILE A 123 -6.80 -2.19 1.42
N PRO A 124 -5.80 -2.96 0.99
CA PRO A 124 -5.79 -4.42 1.12
C PRO A 124 -5.54 -4.82 2.57
N ILE A 125 -6.16 -5.91 3.00
CA ILE A 125 -5.92 -6.55 4.28
C ILE A 125 -5.35 -7.94 4.07
N TYR A 126 -4.49 -8.39 5.00
CA TYR A 126 -3.76 -9.65 4.92
C TYR A 126 -4.09 -10.52 6.12
N GLU A 127 -4.07 -11.82 5.92
CA GLU A 127 -4.36 -12.79 6.96
C GLU A 127 -3.32 -12.74 8.08
N TYR A 128 -3.79 -12.82 9.32
CA TYR A 128 -2.93 -13.09 10.46
C TYR A 128 -2.80 -14.60 10.65
N SER A 129 -1.61 -15.14 10.38
CA SER A 129 -1.35 -16.56 10.55
C SER A 129 -0.47 -16.82 11.78
N VAL A 130 -0.96 -17.63 12.70
CA VAL A 130 -0.22 -18.06 13.89
C VAL A 130 0.85 -19.10 13.51
N ALA A 131 0.68 -19.79 12.37
CA ALA A 131 1.51 -20.93 11.98
C ALA A 131 2.87 -20.53 11.36
N ASN A 132 3.08 -19.27 11.06
CA ASN A 132 4.21 -18.82 10.25
C ASN A 132 5.45 -18.39 11.05
N ASP A 133 5.62 -18.81 12.29
CA ASP A 133 6.82 -18.55 13.12
C ASP A 133 7.37 -17.10 13.03
N GLY A 134 6.46 -16.11 12.96
CA GLY A 134 6.81 -14.69 12.82
C GLY A 134 7.14 -14.25 11.39
N ASN A 135 6.93 -15.10 10.39
CA ASN A 135 7.11 -14.74 8.99
C ASN A 135 5.75 -14.44 8.33
N ASP A 136 5.21 -13.24 8.59
CA ASP A 136 3.96 -12.81 7.98
C ASP A 136 4.11 -12.68 6.47
N ASP A 137 3.16 -13.26 5.74
CA ASP A 137 3.08 -13.18 4.29
C ASP A 137 2.22 -11.96 3.90
N PHE A 138 2.81 -11.07 3.13
CA PHE A 138 2.13 -9.91 2.55
C PHE A 138 2.02 -10.02 1.02
N SER A 139 2.07 -11.24 0.49
CA SER A 139 1.84 -11.50 -0.93
C SER A 139 0.36 -11.33 -1.30
N ASP A 140 0.09 -11.34 -2.59
CA ASP A 140 -1.31 -11.29 -3.07
C ASP A 140 -2.12 -12.53 -2.66
N ALA A 141 -1.44 -13.66 -2.42
CA ALA A 141 -2.07 -14.90 -1.97
C ALA A 141 -2.57 -14.82 -0.51
N ALA A 142 -1.91 -14.01 0.32
CA ALA A 142 -2.28 -13.80 1.73
C ALA A 142 -3.35 -12.71 1.92
N LYS A 143 -3.81 -12.06 0.85
CA LYS A 143 -4.91 -11.11 0.93
C LYS A 143 -6.20 -11.80 1.35
N VAL A 144 -6.86 -11.25 2.34
CA VAL A 144 -8.14 -11.73 2.85
C VAL A 144 -9.25 -10.72 2.55
N LYS A 145 -10.47 -11.21 2.35
CA LYS A 145 -11.64 -10.35 2.23
C LYS A 145 -12.14 -9.98 3.63
N LEU A 146 -12.53 -8.72 3.82
CA LEU A 146 -13.07 -8.29 5.12
C LEU A 146 -14.27 -9.15 5.56
N LYS A 147 -15.11 -9.59 4.62
CA LYS A 147 -16.22 -10.50 4.90
C LYS A 147 -15.79 -11.75 5.67
N THR A 148 -14.71 -12.40 5.24
CA THR A 148 -14.18 -13.59 5.93
C THR A 148 -13.79 -13.27 7.38
N VAL A 149 -13.13 -12.13 7.60
CA VAL A 149 -12.77 -11.69 8.96
C VAL A 149 -14.00 -11.43 9.83
N LEU A 150 -15.06 -10.83 9.25
CA LEU A 150 -16.31 -10.55 9.97
C LEU A 150 -17.02 -11.84 10.34
N ASP A 151 -17.11 -12.81 9.43
CA ASP A 151 -17.70 -14.12 9.65
C ASP A 151 -16.94 -14.89 10.76
N ASP A 152 -15.60 -14.91 10.69
CA ASP A 152 -14.74 -15.60 11.66
C ASP A 152 -14.82 -14.99 13.07
N ARG A 153 -15.07 -13.69 13.17
CA ARG A 153 -15.13 -12.95 14.43
C ARG A 153 -16.56 -12.67 14.90
N HIS A 154 -17.56 -13.17 14.16
CA HIS A 154 -18.99 -12.99 14.47
C HIS A 154 -19.37 -11.50 14.60
N ILE A 155 -18.85 -10.66 13.69
CA ILE A 155 -19.19 -9.25 13.61
C ILE A 155 -20.36 -9.11 12.63
N PHE A 156 -21.43 -8.45 13.08
CA PHE A 156 -22.63 -8.25 12.26
C PHE A 156 -22.37 -7.31 11.09
N TYR A 157 -22.89 -7.67 9.92
CA TYR A 157 -22.83 -6.85 8.72
C TYR A 157 -24.05 -7.08 7.83
N GLU A 158 -24.33 -6.11 6.98
CA GLU A 158 -25.35 -6.20 5.92
C GLU A 158 -24.68 -6.18 4.54
N GLU A 159 -25.27 -6.83 3.59
CA GLU A 159 -24.83 -6.80 2.21
C GLU A 159 -25.88 -6.04 1.37
N GLN A 160 -25.54 -4.83 0.92
CA GLN A 160 -26.40 -3.97 0.10
C GLN A 160 -25.73 -3.71 -1.24
N ASP A 161 -26.40 -4.05 -2.34
CA ASP A 161 -25.91 -3.84 -3.72
C ASP A 161 -24.51 -4.44 -3.96
N GLY A 162 -24.20 -5.61 -3.37
CA GLY A 162 -22.90 -6.25 -3.45
C GLY A 162 -21.80 -5.53 -2.68
N LYS A 163 -22.13 -4.55 -1.86
CA LYS A 163 -21.22 -3.87 -0.95
C LYS A 163 -21.50 -4.28 0.49
N LEU A 164 -20.41 -4.46 1.21
CA LEU A 164 -20.44 -4.79 2.61
C LEU A 164 -20.68 -3.52 3.43
N LYS A 165 -21.69 -3.53 4.29
CA LYS A 165 -22.02 -2.42 5.18
C LYS A 165 -22.03 -2.91 6.62
N VAL A 166 -21.23 -2.25 7.45
CA VAL A 166 -21.20 -2.45 8.91
C VAL A 166 -21.57 -1.13 9.55
N ASP A 167 -22.57 -1.14 10.42
CA ASP A 167 -22.96 0.06 11.14
C ASP A 167 -21.88 0.45 12.17
N ASN A 168 -21.81 1.73 12.51
CA ASN A 168 -20.78 2.21 13.45
C ASN A 168 -20.89 1.54 14.84
N SER A 169 -22.09 1.14 15.24
CA SER A 169 -22.35 0.43 16.49
C SER A 169 -21.80 -1.00 16.50
N ASP A 170 -21.71 -1.61 15.32
CA ASP A 170 -21.31 -3.01 15.17
C ASP A 170 -19.81 -3.16 14.91
N ILE A 171 -19.13 -2.04 14.63
CA ILE A 171 -17.66 -2.02 14.57
C ILE A 171 -17.09 -2.23 15.98
N PRO A 172 -16.31 -3.29 16.23
CA PRO A 172 -15.86 -3.64 17.58
C PRO A 172 -14.73 -2.74 18.10
N SER A 173 -14.90 -1.41 17.96
CA SER A 173 -13.87 -0.44 18.36
C SER A 173 -13.55 -0.45 19.83
N ALA A 174 -14.54 -0.76 20.68
CA ALA A 174 -14.35 -0.89 22.12
C ALA A 174 -13.56 -2.14 22.50
N GLU A 175 -13.63 -3.19 21.69
CA GLU A 175 -12.97 -4.47 21.94
C GLU A 175 -11.52 -4.48 21.46
N VAL A 176 -11.14 -3.57 20.56
CA VAL A 176 -9.76 -3.45 20.09
C VAL A 176 -8.94 -2.66 21.10
N MET A 177 -8.14 -3.39 21.88
CA MET A 177 -7.38 -2.85 23.01
C MET A 177 -5.87 -2.81 22.77
N LYS A 178 -5.40 -3.40 21.67
CA LYS A 178 -3.98 -3.50 21.34
C LYS A 178 -3.76 -3.48 19.85
N TYR A 179 -2.52 -3.13 19.46
CA TYR A 179 -2.00 -3.37 18.12
C TYR A 179 -0.70 -4.14 18.18
N TYR A 180 -0.52 -5.10 17.28
CA TYR A 180 0.81 -5.57 16.92
C TYR A 180 1.35 -4.67 15.81
N LEU A 181 2.56 -4.19 16.00
CA LEU A 181 3.29 -3.37 15.06
C LEU A 181 4.53 -4.15 14.60
N LYS A 182 4.57 -4.49 13.31
CA LYS A 182 5.77 -5.03 12.67
C LYS A 182 6.61 -3.87 12.17
N GLU A 183 7.87 -3.83 12.58
CA GLU A 183 8.82 -2.77 12.26
C GLU A 183 10.10 -3.37 11.69
N SER A 184 10.78 -2.63 10.83
CA SER A 184 12.15 -2.94 10.41
C SER A 184 13.11 -1.99 11.11
N ALA A 185 13.95 -2.54 11.96
CA ALA A 185 15.07 -1.83 12.52
C ALA A 185 16.30 -2.03 11.62
N TYR A 186 16.97 -0.96 11.20
CA TYR A 186 18.12 -1.04 10.32
C TYR A 186 19.18 0.01 10.64
N TYR A 187 20.40 -0.31 10.28
CA TYR A 187 21.53 0.59 10.40
C TYR A 187 21.95 1.08 9.01
N ASP A 188 21.92 2.40 8.84
CA ASP A 188 22.38 3.07 7.63
C ASP A 188 23.84 3.46 7.81
N GLN A 189 24.73 2.85 7.02
CA GLN A 189 26.17 3.08 7.10
C GLN A 189 26.56 4.45 6.54
N SER A 190 25.81 4.98 5.59
CA SER A 190 26.12 6.24 4.91
C SER A 190 26.13 7.44 5.87
N ASN A 191 25.22 7.44 6.85
CA ASN A 191 25.08 8.50 7.85
C ASN A 191 25.35 8.02 9.29
N ALA A 192 25.74 6.74 9.46
CA ALA A 192 26.04 6.12 10.75
C ALA A 192 24.85 6.20 11.75
N THR A 193 23.61 6.08 11.28
CA THR A 193 22.41 6.20 12.10
C THR A 193 21.60 4.91 12.15
N PHE A 194 20.88 4.75 13.27
CA PHE A 194 19.93 3.66 13.47
C PHE A 194 18.52 4.16 13.22
N HIS A 195 17.75 3.39 12.44
CA HIS A 195 16.40 3.73 12.07
C HIS A 195 15.43 2.60 12.39
N ILE A 196 14.17 2.96 12.67
CA ILE A 196 13.05 2.02 12.80
C ILE A 196 11.96 2.47 11.84
N LYS A 197 11.54 1.56 10.95
CA LYS A 197 10.50 1.81 9.96
C LYS A 197 9.29 0.92 10.23
N PRO A 198 8.07 1.47 10.42
CA PRO A 198 6.87 0.65 10.54
C PRO A 198 6.59 -0.02 9.20
N LEU A 199 6.31 -1.33 9.22
CA LEU A 199 6.01 -2.13 8.06
C LEU A 199 4.52 -2.48 7.97
N ALA A 200 3.94 -2.94 9.08
CA ALA A 200 2.55 -3.35 9.13
C ALA A 200 1.96 -3.21 10.54
N LEU A 201 0.64 -3.10 10.59
CA LEU A 201 -0.14 -2.95 11.80
C LEU A 201 -1.25 -4.00 11.83
N CYS A 202 -1.45 -4.67 12.98
CA CYS A 202 -2.53 -5.63 13.20
C CYS A 202 -3.34 -5.24 14.43
N PRO A 203 -4.63 -4.87 14.28
CA PRO A 203 -5.53 -4.66 15.42
C PRO A 203 -5.80 -5.97 16.12
N ILE A 204 -5.82 -5.94 17.46
CA ILE A 204 -6.10 -7.09 18.32
C ILE A 204 -7.35 -6.81 19.12
N MET A 205 -8.36 -7.62 18.90
CA MET A 205 -9.61 -7.60 19.62
C MET A 205 -9.48 -8.47 20.87
N MET A 206 -10.00 -7.98 22.00
CA MET A 206 -10.01 -8.66 23.28
C MET A 206 -11.46 -9.04 23.61
N ARG A 207 -11.73 -10.32 23.80
CA ARG A 207 -13.05 -10.80 24.26
C ARG A 207 -12.92 -11.68 25.49
N GLU A 208 -13.75 -11.42 26.45
CA GLU A 208 -13.92 -12.29 27.61
C GLU A 208 -14.70 -13.54 27.22
N HIS A 209 -14.38 -14.65 27.83
CA HIS A 209 -15.16 -15.89 27.68
C HIS A 209 -16.46 -15.81 28.49
N ASP A 210 -17.55 -16.36 27.95
CA ASP A 210 -18.88 -16.37 28.58
C ASP A 210 -18.89 -17.03 29.98
N PHE A 211 -17.89 -17.86 30.25
CA PHE A 211 -17.77 -18.57 31.55
C PHE A 211 -16.77 -17.91 32.50
N GLY A 212 -16.34 -16.69 32.22
CA GLY A 212 -15.31 -16.00 33.00
C GLY A 212 -13.91 -16.51 32.68
N GLY A 213 -12.89 -15.72 33.03
CA GLY A 213 -11.49 -15.99 32.72
C GLY A 213 -10.77 -14.77 32.17
N GLU A 214 -9.52 -14.95 31.77
CA GLU A 214 -8.76 -13.90 31.11
C GLU A 214 -9.31 -13.66 29.71
N ALA A 215 -9.35 -12.40 29.29
CA ALA A 215 -9.76 -12.03 27.94
C ALA A 215 -8.83 -12.65 26.90
N THR A 216 -9.40 -13.30 25.90
CA THR A 216 -8.64 -13.90 24.80
C THR A 216 -8.35 -12.87 23.73
N GLN A 217 -7.12 -12.93 23.21
CA GLN A 217 -6.65 -12.05 22.14
C GLN A 217 -7.00 -12.63 20.77
N TYR A 218 -7.67 -11.83 19.97
CA TYR A 218 -8.04 -12.17 18.59
C TYR A 218 -7.42 -11.16 17.63
N PRO A 219 -6.23 -11.45 17.06
CA PRO A 219 -5.70 -10.67 15.95
C PRO A 219 -6.69 -10.71 14.78
N LEU A 220 -6.96 -9.55 14.17
CA LEU A 220 -7.97 -9.46 13.13
C LEU A 220 -7.37 -9.66 11.75
N PHE A 221 -6.48 -8.77 11.35
CA PHE A 221 -5.81 -8.78 10.05
C PHE A 221 -4.60 -7.85 10.07
N TRP A 222 -3.67 -8.09 9.16
CA TRP A 222 -2.57 -7.16 8.93
C TRP A 222 -2.93 -6.10 7.88
N VAL A 223 -2.43 -4.89 8.09
CA VAL A 223 -2.44 -3.80 7.09
C VAL A 223 -1.03 -3.31 6.92
N LYS A 224 -0.54 -3.20 5.67
CA LYS A 224 0.76 -2.58 5.40
C LYS A 224 0.72 -1.10 5.72
N TYR A 225 1.77 -0.61 6.35
CA TYR A 225 1.90 0.82 6.65
C TYR A 225 1.97 1.65 5.36
N SER A 226 2.64 1.15 4.31
CA SER A 226 2.72 1.81 3.00
C SER A 226 1.35 2.07 2.35
N ASP A 227 0.38 1.16 2.57
CA ASP A 227 -0.96 1.29 2.02
C ASP A 227 -1.83 2.23 2.86
N LEU A 228 -1.53 2.34 4.16
CA LEU A 228 -2.24 3.18 5.12
C LEU A 228 -1.72 4.63 5.15
N GLU A 229 -0.42 4.83 4.94
CA GLU A 229 0.26 6.13 5.03
C GLU A 229 -0.41 7.26 4.23
N PRO A 230 -0.84 7.06 2.95
CA PRO A 230 -1.50 8.11 2.18
C PRO A 230 -2.81 8.62 2.80
N PHE A 231 -3.45 7.81 3.63
CA PHE A 231 -4.70 8.15 4.33
C PHE A 231 -4.46 8.80 5.68
N LEU A 232 -3.36 8.46 6.36
CA LEU A 232 -2.98 9.09 7.64
C LEU A 232 -2.39 10.48 7.45
N SER A 233 -1.89 10.79 6.26
CA SER A 233 -1.20 12.05 5.94
C SER A 233 -2.13 13.18 5.46
N ARG A 234 -3.45 12.99 5.46
CA ARG A 234 -4.46 13.95 4.97
C ARG A 234 -4.99 14.89 6.03
#